data_96a1f55663ee05574b383960c7e3d26d
#
_entry.id   96a1f55663ee05574b383960c7e3d26d
#
_cell.length_a   1.000
_cell.length_b   1.000
_cell.length_c   1.000
_cell.angle_alpha   90.00
_cell.angle_beta   90.00
_cell.angle_gamma   90.00
#
_symmetry.space_group_name_H-M   'P 1'
#
loop_
_entity.id
_entity.type
_entity.pdbx_description
1 polymer ?
#
loop_
_entity_poly.entity_id
_entity_poly.type
_entity_poly.pdbx_seq_one_letter_code
_entity_poly.pdbx_strand_id
1 'polypeptide(L)'
;GQRAVRKVRSEATKRGFNPEKIGVISMSAGSHLALLLATSSLTSAYEKVDQIDEIPCHINWAIVNAPAYGTTDAETGIPSSRQGYGTDVKLSSIFKFDHYTCPMSLHHGGKDIYASQTSTLVYRQLRRMNIPAELHLYADKDHGAYGLERGVEFMQQMGYIGKLSDEIELMKRYPSDENRSN
;
A
#
# COMPACT_ATOMS: atom_id res chain seq x y z
N GLY A 1 5.59 5.25 9.82
CA GLY A 1 5.58 4.22 8.78
C GLY A 1 6.98 3.81 8.36
N GLN A 2 7.83 4.73 7.87
CA GLN A 2 9.18 4.41 7.36
C GLN A 2 10.03 3.61 8.36
N ARG A 3 10.07 4.04 9.63
CA ARG A 3 10.85 3.31 10.66
C ARG A 3 10.26 1.91 10.94
N ALA A 4 8.96 1.74 10.85
CA ALA A 4 8.34 0.42 10.99
C ALA A 4 8.80 -0.53 9.88
N VAL A 5 8.81 -0.08 8.63
CA VAL A 5 9.33 -0.86 7.49
C VAL A 5 10.79 -1.23 7.68
N ARG A 6 11.64 -0.26 8.11
CA ARG A 6 13.05 -0.50 8.41
C ARG A 6 13.23 -1.56 9.49
N LYS A 7 12.44 -1.46 10.57
CA LYS A 7 12.47 -2.43 11.68
C LYS A 7 12.08 -3.83 11.20
N VAL A 8 11.00 -3.96 10.42
CA VAL A 8 10.60 -5.23 9.83
C VAL A 8 11.72 -5.79 8.95
N ARG A 9 12.26 -4.96 8.05
CA ARG A 9 13.34 -5.40 7.15
C ARG A 9 14.60 -5.81 7.91
N SER A 10 14.98 -5.13 9.00
CA SER A 10 16.14 -5.50 9.82
C SER A 10 16.01 -6.86 10.49
N GLU A 11 14.79 -7.32 10.73
CA GLU A 11 14.51 -8.60 11.38
C GLU A 11 14.24 -9.74 10.37
N ALA A 12 14.23 -9.45 9.07
CA ALA A 12 13.82 -10.39 8.03
C ALA A 12 14.57 -11.73 8.09
N THR A 13 15.90 -11.69 8.10
CA THR A 13 16.73 -12.89 8.17
C THR A 13 16.47 -13.68 9.44
N LYS A 14 16.41 -13.00 10.60
CA LYS A 14 16.17 -13.65 11.90
C LYS A 14 14.81 -14.34 11.96
N ARG A 15 13.79 -13.75 11.30
CA ARG A 15 12.41 -14.26 11.29
C ARG A 15 12.10 -15.17 10.11
N GLY A 16 13.05 -15.37 9.18
CA GLY A 16 12.91 -16.29 8.06
C GLY A 16 12.00 -15.79 6.92
N PHE A 17 11.81 -14.48 6.76
CA PHE A 17 11.09 -13.94 5.61
C PHE A 17 12.00 -13.12 4.67
N ASN A 18 11.51 -12.88 3.46
CA ASN A 18 12.27 -12.18 2.43
C ASN A 18 12.16 -10.67 2.61
N PRO A 19 13.27 -9.93 2.85
CA PRO A 19 13.27 -8.47 2.99
C PRO A 19 12.81 -7.71 1.73
N GLU A 20 12.86 -8.36 0.56
CA GLU A 20 12.43 -7.79 -0.73
C GLU A 20 10.97 -8.11 -1.07
N LYS A 21 10.19 -8.62 -0.11
CA LYS A 21 8.77 -8.92 -0.27
C LYS A 21 7.89 -8.28 0.81
N ILE A 22 8.35 -7.20 1.40
CA ILE A 22 7.60 -6.44 2.42
C ILE A 22 6.56 -5.57 1.72
N GLY A 23 5.32 -5.69 2.13
CA GLY A 23 4.23 -4.89 1.60
C GLY A 23 3.30 -4.37 2.68
N VAL A 24 2.24 -3.68 2.27
CA VAL A 24 1.24 -3.12 3.17
C VAL A 24 -0.17 -3.39 2.66
N ILE A 25 -1.07 -3.71 3.59
CA ILE A 25 -2.52 -3.74 3.38
C ILE A 25 -3.11 -2.61 4.22
N SER A 26 -3.99 -1.81 3.63
CA SER A 26 -4.41 -0.57 4.25
C SER A 26 -5.85 -0.19 3.93
N MET A 27 -6.42 0.70 4.76
CA MET A 27 -7.75 1.29 4.56
C MET A 27 -7.78 2.75 5.00
N SER A 28 -8.53 3.60 4.28
CA SER A 28 -8.88 4.98 4.66
C SER A 28 -7.63 5.85 4.91
N ALA A 29 -7.50 6.46 6.09
CA ALA A 29 -6.31 7.21 6.50
C ALA A 29 -5.05 6.34 6.51
N GLY A 30 -5.17 5.05 6.83
CA GLY A 30 -4.08 4.09 6.69
C GLY A 30 -3.62 3.93 5.24
N SER A 31 -4.54 4.03 4.29
CA SER A 31 -4.22 4.00 2.85
C SER A 31 -3.47 5.26 2.39
N HIS A 32 -3.73 6.41 3.00
CA HIS A 32 -2.91 7.61 2.77
C HIS A 32 -1.45 7.38 3.20
N LEU A 33 -1.25 6.81 4.40
CA LEU A 33 0.08 6.43 4.88
C LEU A 33 0.74 5.37 3.98
N ALA A 34 -0.03 4.37 3.54
CA ALA A 34 0.46 3.34 2.62
C ALA A 34 0.92 3.93 1.28
N LEU A 35 0.17 4.87 0.71
CA LEU A 35 0.56 5.59 -0.50
C LEU A 35 1.85 6.38 -0.30
N LEU A 36 2.03 7.05 0.83
CA LEU A 36 3.30 7.74 1.15
C LEU A 36 4.47 6.75 1.23
N LEU A 37 4.29 5.60 1.87
CA LEU A 37 5.32 4.56 1.94
C LEU A 37 5.66 3.99 0.56
N ALA A 38 4.64 3.83 -0.29
CA ALA A 38 4.77 3.23 -1.61
C ALA A 38 5.37 4.19 -2.66
N THR A 39 5.29 5.51 -2.45
CA THR A 39 5.67 6.50 -3.47
C THR A 39 6.76 7.48 -3.05
N SER A 40 7.06 7.59 -1.75
CA SER A 40 7.91 8.66 -1.22
C SER A 40 9.02 8.12 -0.31
N SER A 41 9.54 6.94 -0.62
CA SER A 41 10.55 6.27 0.21
C SER A 41 11.90 7.00 0.26
N LEU A 42 12.20 7.78 -0.75
CA LEU A 42 13.42 8.60 -0.82
C LEU A 42 13.32 9.93 -0.04
N THR A 43 12.11 10.29 0.38
CA THR A 43 11.89 11.50 1.18
C THR A 43 11.82 11.11 2.65
N SER A 44 12.80 11.57 3.45
CA SER A 44 12.82 11.28 4.89
C SER A 44 11.63 11.96 5.58
N ALA A 45 10.89 11.20 6.39
CA ALA A 45 9.75 11.69 7.17
C ALA A 45 10.16 12.09 8.61
N TYR A 46 11.40 11.86 9.00
CA TYR A 46 11.93 12.16 10.34
C TYR A 46 13.46 12.18 10.31
N GLU A 47 14.08 12.74 11.34
CA GLU A 47 15.54 12.72 11.53
C GLU A 47 15.99 11.31 11.97
N LYS A 48 17.14 10.87 11.46
CA LYS A 48 17.70 9.56 11.82
C LYS A 48 17.98 9.47 13.31
N VAL A 49 17.63 8.36 13.93
CA VAL A 49 17.77 8.10 15.37
C VAL A 49 18.90 7.11 15.64
N ASP A 50 19.03 6.06 14.85
CA ASP A 50 20.03 5.00 15.01
C ASP A 50 20.32 4.26 13.69
N GLN A 51 21.12 3.20 13.75
CA GLN A 51 21.53 2.41 12.58
C GLN A 51 20.36 1.76 11.83
N ILE A 52 19.19 1.55 12.45
CA ILE A 52 18.00 1.03 11.77
C ILE A 52 17.56 2.01 10.68
N ASP A 53 17.81 3.28 10.85
CA ASP A 53 17.40 4.32 9.90
C ASP A 53 18.30 4.42 8.67
N GLU A 54 19.38 3.66 8.61
CA GLU A 54 20.18 3.44 7.40
C GLU A 54 19.58 2.37 6.48
N ILE A 55 18.66 1.53 6.99
CA ILE A 55 18.01 0.47 6.23
C ILE A 55 16.98 1.08 5.26
N PRO A 56 16.86 0.59 4.01
CA PRO A 56 15.85 1.07 3.08
C PRO A 56 14.42 0.95 3.64
N CYS A 57 13.59 1.97 3.44
CA CYS A 57 12.21 2.02 3.93
C CYS A 57 11.14 1.84 2.84
N HIS A 58 11.53 1.59 1.58
CA HIS A 58 10.58 1.29 0.52
C HIS A 58 9.83 -0.01 0.81
N ILE A 59 8.59 -0.08 0.37
CA ILE A 59 7.82 -1.32 0.36
C ILE A 59 7.79 -1.91 -1.06
N ASN A 60 7.55 -3.21 -1.16
CA ASN A 60 7.65 -3.92 -2.43
C ASN A 60 6.29 -4.10 -3.12
N TRP A 61 5.18 -3.94 -2.38
CA TRP A 61 3.81 -4.00 -2.89
C TRP A 61 2.82 -3.34 -1.93
N ALA A 62 1.65 -2.97 -2.42
CA ALA A 62 0.57 -2.42 -1.60
C ALA A 62 -0.82 -2.86 -2.06
N ILE A 63 -1.70 -3.20 -1.09
CA ILE A 63 -3.15 -3.33 -1.27
C ILE A 63 -3.80 -2.15 -0.56
N VAL A 64 -4.45 -1.28 -1.32
CA VAL A 64 -4.88 0.04 -0.87
C VAL A 64 -6.39 0.16 -0.99
N ASN A 65 -7.08 0.28 0.14
CA ASN A 65 -8.54 0.38 0.19
C ASN A 65 -8.98 1.79 0.57
N ALA A 66 -9.88 2.37 -0.20
CA ALA A 66 -10.55 3.64 0.05
C ALA A 66 -9.58 4.76 0.52
N PRO A 67 -8.50 5.08 -0.23
CA PRO A 67 -7.54 6.09 0.18
C PRO A 67 -8.20 7.47 0.24
N ALA A 68 -8.14 8.11 1.41
CA ALA A 68 -8.58 9.46 1.65
C ALA A 68 -7.42 10.46 1.55
N TYR A 69 -7.73 11.76 1.45
CA TYR A 69 -6.78 12.88 1.53
C TYR A 69 -5.64 12.87 0.50
N GLY A 70 -5.81 12.15 -0.59
CA GLY A 70 -4.77 12.03 -1.62
C GLY A 70 -4.86 13.05 -2.76
N THR A 71 -5.85 13.94 -2.73
CA THR A 71 -6.09 14.93 -3.78
C THR A 71 -6.05 16.36 -3.24
N THR A 72 -5.76 17.29 -4.12
CA THR A 72 -5.91 18.72 -3.90
C THR A 72 -6.85 19.28 -4.96
N ASP A 73 -7.59 20.31 -4.60
CA ASP A 73 -8.38 21.10 -5.55
C ASP A 73 -7.48 21.61 -6.68
N ALA A 74 -7.95 21.51 -7.93
CA ALA A 74 -7.13 21.82 -9.10
C ALA A 74 -6.82 23.31 -9.25
N GLU A 75 -7.70 24.17 -8.76
CA GLU A 75 -7.59 25.62 -8.86
C GLU A 75 -6.82 26.18 -7.64
N THR A 76 -7.28 25.84 -6.42
CA THR A 76 -6.75 26.43 -5.18
C THR A 76 -5.55 25.70 -4.62
N GLY A 77 -5.34 24.42 -4.99
CA GLY A 77 -4.29 23.56 -4.42
C GLY A 77 -4.56 23.11 -2.98
N ILE A 78 -5.73 23.45 -2.42
CA ILE A 78 -6.08 23.09 -1.04
C ILE A 78 -6.33 21.56 -0.96
N PRO A 79 -5.80 20.86 0.07
CA PRO A 79 -6.07 19.45 0.26
C PRO A 79 -7.57 19.17 0.38
N SER A 80 -8.02 18.17 -0.34
CA SER A 80 -9.42 17.76 -0.35
C SER A 80 -9.63 16.47 0.40
N SER A 81 -10.64 16.43 1.28
CA SER A 81 -11.03 15.23 2.02
C SER A 81 -12.36 14.63 1.56
N ARG A 82 -13.27 15.44 1.05
CA ARG A 82 -14.64 15.02 0.70
C ARG A 82 -15.13 15.74 -0.56
N GLN A 83 -14.39 15.63 -1.64
CA GLN A 83 -14.84 16.22 -2.90
C GLN A 83 -15.71 15.24 -3.66
N GLY A 84 -16.88 15.71 -4.09
CA GLY A 84 -17.74 14.98 -5.02
C GLY A 84 -17.07 14.78 -6.38
N TYR A 85 -17.59 13.88 -7.17
CA TYR A 85 -17.06 13.54 -8.50
C TYR A 85 -17.06 14.69 -9.49
N GLY A 86 -17.88 15.73 -9.27
CA GLY A 86 -17.92 16.93 -10.09
C GLY A 86 -16.82 17.95 -9.83
N THR A 87 -15.97 17.72 -8.83
CA THR A 87 -14.86 18.62 -8.49
C THR A 87 -13.63 18.27 -9.30
N ASP A 88 -13.00 19.27 -9.94
CA ASP A 88 -11.72 19.08 -10.61
C ASP A 88 -10.59 19.03 -9.59
N VAL A 89 -9.85 17.91 -9.57
CA VAL A 89 -8.79 17.65 -8.59
C VAL A 89 -7.52 17.15 -9.25
N LYS A 90 -6.41 17.43 -8.57
CA LYS A 90 -5.08 16.86 -8.86
C LYS A 90 -4.67 15.88 -7.77
N LEU A 91 -3.82 14.94 -8.14
CA LEU A 91 -3.12 14.13 -7.15
C LEU A 91 -2.21 15.04 -6.31
N SER A 92 -2.25 14.86 -5.01
CA SER A 92 -1.43 15.65 -4.08
C SER A 92 0.06 15.50 -4.38
N SER A 93 0.77 16.62 -4.38
CA SER A 93 2.22 16.66 -4.62
C SER A 93 3.07 16.08 -3.49
N ILE A 94 2.44 15.65 -2.38
CA ILE A 94 3.15 14.93 -1.32
C ILE A 94 3.59 13.52 -1.76
N PHE A 95 2.91 12.92 -2.74
CA PHE A 95 3.28 11.64 -3.33
C PHE A 95 4.40 11.86 -4.36
N LYS A 96 5.61 11.40 -4.05
CA LYS A 96 6.83 11.63 -4.82
C LYS A 96 7.21 10.45 -5.70
N PHE A 97 6.30 9.91 -6.48
CA PHE A 97 6.55 8.74 -7.33
C PHE A 97 7.98 8.67 -7.85
N ASP A 98 8.70 7.64 -7.44
CA ASP A 98 10.10 7.41 -7.75
C ASP A 98 10.34 5.96 -8.26
N HIS A 99 11.59 5.58 -8.45
CA HIS A 99 11.95 4.25 -8.93
C HIS A 99 11.72 3.12 -7.90
N TYR A 100 11.44 3.45 -6.64
CA TYR A 100 11.00 2.49 -5.62
C TYR A 100 9.47 2.40 -5.51
N THR A 101 8.73 3.16 -6.30
CA THR A 101 7.27 3.07 -6.31
C THR A 101 6.85 1.65 -6.71
N CYS A 102 6.08 1.00 -5.84
CA CYS A 102 5.78 -0.42 -5.96
C CYS A 102 4.46 -0.72 -6.71
N PRO A 103 4.25 -1.96 -7.16
CA PRO A 103 2.96 -2.44 -7.65
C PRO A 103 1.84 -2.29 -6.63
N MET A 104 0.63 -1.93 -7.09
CA MET A 104 -0.52 -1.66 -6.21
C MET A 104 -1.80 -2.28 -6.74
N SER A 105 -2.59 -2.88 -5.81
CA SER A 105 -4.00 -3.21 -6.02
C SER A 105 -4.86 -2.18 -5.27
N LEU A 106 -5.66 -1.42 -6.01
CA LEU A 106 -6.44 -0.27 -5.51
C LEU A 106 -7.92 -0.62 -5.50
N HIS A 107 -8.59 -0.43 -4.38
CA HIS A 107 -10.01 -0.76 -4.18
C HIS A 107 -10.77 0.43 -3.59
N HIS A 108 -11.97 0.73 -4.13
CA HIS A 108 -12.77 1.86 -3.65
C HIS A 108 -14.27 1.60 -3.78
N GLY A 109 -15.06 2.01 -2.79
CA GLY A 109 -16.52 1.97 -2.85
C GLY A 109 -17.08 3.07 -3.72
N GLY A 110 -18.04 2.75 -4.59
CA GLY A 110 -18.68 3.73 -5.48
C GLY A 110 -19.63 4.70 -4.77
N LYS A 111 -20.11 4.31 -3.56
CA LYS A 111 -20.93 5.16 -2.67
C LYS A 111 -20.12 5.80 -1.54
N ASP A 112 -18.78 5.67 -1.60
CA ASP A 112 -17.91 6.23 -0.57
C ASP A 112 -18.07 7.77 -0.51
N ILE A 113 -18.14 8.30 0.72
CA ILE A 113 -18.14 9.75 0.99
C ILE A 113 -16.84 10.44 0.56
N TYR A 114 -15.77 9.68 0.44
CA TYR A 114 -14.50 10.11 -0.16
C TYR A 114 -14.48 9.60 -1.60
N ALA A 115 -14.61 10.50 -2.57
CA ALA A 115 -14.65 10.10 -3.96
C ALA A 115 -13.39 9.35 -4.41
N SER A 116 -13.54 8.39 -5.30
CA SER A 116 -12.47 7.49 -5.77
C SER A 116 -11.37 8.19 -6.59
N GLN A 117 -11.37 9.53 -6.68
CA GLN A 117 -10.38 10.28 -7.45
C GLN A 117 -8.94 10.01 -7.01
N THR A 118 -8.68 9.85 -5.71
CA THR A 118 -7.34 9.45 -5.25
C THR A 118 -6.92 8.13 -5.89
N SER A 119 -7.77 7.11 -5.83
CA SER A 119 -7.48 5.79 -6.40
C SER A 119 -7.28 5.85 -7.92
N THR A 120 -8.13 6.58 -8.64
CA THR A 120 -8.04 6.69 -10.11
C THR A 120 -6.82 7.45 -10.56
N LEU A 121 -6.44 8.53 -9.86
CA LEU A 121 -5.26 9.33 -10.19
C LEU A 121 -3.96 8.59 -9.87
N VAL A 122 -3.90 7.87 -8.75
CA VAL A 122 -2.77 7.00 -8.42
C VAL A 122 -2.62 5.90 -9.47
N TYR A 123 -3.71 5.20 -9.83
CA TYR A 123 -3.69 4.18 -10.88
C TYR A 123 -3.13 4.75 -12.19
N ARG A 124 -3.64 5.91 -12.65
CA ARG A 124 -3.14 6.56 -13.88
C ARG A 124 -1.64 6.85 -13.80
N GLN A 125 -1.17 7.32 -12.65
CA GLN A 125 0.25 7.64 -12.46
C GLN A 125 1.12 6.38 -12.51
N LEU A 126 0.72 5.30 -11.84
CA LEU A 126 1.40 4.01 -11.90
C LEU A 126 1.49 3.49 -13.34
N ARG A 127 0.37 3.55 -14.10
CA ARG A 127 0.34 3.10 -15.49
C ARG A 127 1.25 3.94 -16.42
N ARG A 128 1.36 5.24 -16.18
CA ARG A 128 2.31 6.11 -16.91
C ARG A 128 3.77 5.74 -16.65
N MET A 129 4.08 5.20 -15.49
CA MET A 129 5.40 4.74 -15.09
C MET A 129 5.67 3.27 -15.44
N ASN A 130 4.75 2.60 -16.13
CA ASN A 130 4.78 1.15 -16.41
C ASN A 130 4.85 0.27 -15.16
N ILE A 131 4.39 0.78 -14.01
CA ILE A 131 4.30 0.00 -12.78
C ILE A 131 3.00 -0.82 -12.82
N PRO A 132 3.06 -2.14 -12.52
CA PRO A 132 1.89 -2.99 -12.46
C PRO A 132 0.87 -2.46 -11.45
N ALA A 133 -0.37 -2.31 -11.88
CA ALA A 133 -1.44 -1.84 -11.00
C ALA A 133 -2.80 -2.32 -11.51
N GLU A 134 -3.72 -2.56 -10.58
CA GLU A 134 -5.13 -2.75 -10.85
C GLU A 134 -6.00 -1.79 -10.03
N LEU A 135 -7.20 -1.51 -10.52
CA LEU A 135 -8.16 -0.63 -9.86
C LEU A 135 -9.55 -1.26 -9.91
N HIS A 136 -10.18 -1.40 -8.76
CA HIS A 136 -11.53 -1.94 -8.59
C HIS A 136 -12.43 -0.90 -7.93
N LEU A 137 -13.50 -0.52 -8.63
CA LEU A 137 -14.56 0.36 -8.13
C LEU A 137 -15.83 -0.46 -7.92
N TYR A 138 -16.30 -0.53 -6.67
CA TYR A 138 -17.46 -1.33 -6.27
C TYR A 138 -18.70 -0.43 -6.17
N ALA A 139 -19.54 -0.44 -7.19
CA ALA A 139 -20.65 0.51 -7.37
C ALA A 139 -21.62 0.60 -6.17
N ASP A 140 -21.81 -0.50 -5.45
CA ASP A 140 -22.76 -0.64 -4.34
C ASP A 140 -22.17 -0.47 -2.94
N LYS A 141 -20.85 -0.27 -2.83
CA LYS A 141 -20.12 -0.23 -1.54
C LYS A 141 -19.88 1.19 -1.05
N ASP A 142 -20.02 1.37 0.25
CA ASP A 142 -19.69 2.58 0.99
C ASP A 142 -18.18 2.66 1.33
N HIS A 143 -17.81 3.48 2.32
CA HIS A 143 -16.45 3.55 2.82
C HIS A 143 -16.04 2.27 3.54
N GLY A 144 -15.01 1.57 3.04
CA GLY A 144 -14.60 0.29 3.61
C GLY A 144 -13.41 -0.37 2.92
N ALA A 145 -13.01 -1.52 3.44
CA ALA A 145 -11.99 -2.39 2.84
C ALA A 145 -12.69 -3.50 2.04
N TYR A 146 -12.51 -3.49 0.74
CA TYR A 146 -13.08 -4.46 -0.18
C TYR A 146 -11.99 -5.08 -1.05
N GLY A 147 -12.27 -6.27 -1.59
CA GLY A 147 -11.39 -6.90 -2.56
C GLY A 147 -10.04 -7.34 -2.03
N LEU A 148 -9.92 -7.62 -0.72
CA LEU A 148 -8.67 -8.13 -0.15
C LEU A 148 -8.21 -9.41 -0.86
N GLU A 149 -9.13 -10.34 -1.13
CA GLU A 149 -8.87 -11.59 -1.85
C GLU A 149 -8.28 -11.30 -3.24
N ARG A 150 -8.91 -10.38 -4.00
CA ARG A 150 -8.41 -9.99 -5.31
C ARG A 150 -7.04 -9.33 -5.25
N GLY A 151 -6.81 -8.47 -4.26
CA GLY A 151 -5.50 -7.85 -4.04
C GLY A 151 -4.42 -8.88 -3.72
N VAL A 152 -4.74 -9.89 -2.91
CA VAL A 152 -3.83 -11.02 -2.62
C VAL A 152 -3.55 -11.82 -3.89
N GLU A 153 -4.56 -12.17 -4.68
CA GLU A 153 -4.38 -12.85 -5.97
C GLU A 153 -3.45 -12.08 -6.92
N PHE A 154 -3.64 -10.75 -7.02
CA PHE A 154 -2.78 -9.90 -7.83
C PHE A 154 -1.33 -9.96 -7.34
N MET A 155 -1.09 -9.87 -6.04
CA MET A 155 0.26 -9.96 -5.48
C MET A 155 0.87 -11.35 -5.61
N GLN A 156 0.06 -12.42 -5.60
CA GLN A 156 0.50 -13.77 -5.93
C GLN A 156 0.93 -13.90 -7.40
N GLN A 157 0.13 -13.34 -8.32
CA GLN A 157 0.47 -13.29 -9.75
C GLN A 157 1.77 -12.54 -10.01
N MET A 158 2.04 -11.50 -9.22
CA MET A 158 3.27 -10.72 -9.27
C MET A 158 4.45 -11.37 -8.52
N GLY A 159 4.24 -12.52 -7.86
CA GLY A 159 5.28 -13.26 -7.14
C GLY A 159 5.71 -12.65 -5.79
N TYR A 160 4.94 -11.69 -5.25
CA TYR A 160 5.25 -11.08 -3.95
C TYR A 160 4.72 -11.89 -2.77
N ILE A 161 3.57 -12.53 -2.92
CA ILE A 161 2.95 -13.40 -1.92
C ILE A 161 3.01 -14.84 -2.44
N GLY A 162 3.32 -15.80 -1.57
CA GLY A 162 3.30 -17.23 -1.89
C GLY A 162 1.87 -17.72 -2.18
N LYS A 163 1.75 -18.86 -2.85
CA LYS A 163 0.45 -19.51 -2.99
C LYS A 163 0.04 -20.12 -1.64
N LEU A 164 -1.26 -20.14 -1.37
CA LEU A 164 -1.80 -20.68 -0.11
C LEU A 164 -1.33 -22.12 0.15
N SER A 165 -1.15 -22.95 -0.91
CA SER A 165 -0.58 -24.29 -0.83
C SER A 165 0.84 -24.32 -0.26
N ASP A 166 1.65 -23.33 -0.63
CA ASP A 166 3.06 -23.24 -0.23
C ASP A 166 3.17 -22.75 1.22
N GLU A 167 2.22 -21.88 1.64
CA GLU A 167 2.12 -21.40 3.02
C GLU A 167 1.66 -22.50 3.98
N ILE A 168 0.70 -23.32 3.57
CA ILE A 168 0.26 -24.49 4.37
C ILE A 168 1.42 -25.48 4.54
N GLU A 169 2.25 -25.68 3.53
CA GLU A 169 3.42 -26.54 3.62
C GLU A 169 4.51 -25.93 4.52
N LEU A 170 4.70 -24.61 4.46
CA LEU A 170 5.58 -23.86 5.36
C LEU A 170 5.10 -23.94 6.82
N MET A 171 3.81 -23.76 7.08
CA MET A 171 3.23 -23.90 8.43
C MET A 171 3.40 -25.30 8.99
N LYS A 172 3.33 -26.34 8.15
CA LYS A 172 3.61 -27.73 8.55
C LYS A 172 5.09 -27.95 8.90
N ARG A 173 6.01 -27.27 8.22
CA ARG A 173 7.47 -27.35 8.48
C ARG A 173 7.89 -26.56 9.71
N TYR A 174 7.19 -25.47 10.01
CA TYR A 174 7.47 -24.58 11.14
C TYR A 174 6.19 -24.35 11.96
N PRO A 175 5.75 -25.37 12.75
CA PRO A 175 4.62 -25.20 13.65
C PRO A 175 4.91 -24.06 14.63
N SER A 176 3.91 -23.22 14.89
CA SER A 176 4.01 -22.13 15.86
C SER A 176 4.43 -22.66 17.23
N ASP A 177 5.17 -21.88 18.01
CA ASP A 177 5.70 -22.29 19.32
C ASP A 177 4.61 -22.70 20.32
N GLU A 178 3.34 -22.38 20.08
CA GLU A 178 2.20 -22.84 20.88
C GLU A 178 2.00 -24.37 20.88
N ASN A 179 2.51 -25.08 19.86
CA ASN A 179 2.44 -26.55 19.76
C ASN A 179 3.69 -27.28 20.28
N ARG A 180 4.67 -26.56 20.87
CA ARG A 180 5.87 -27.15 21.46
C ARG A 180 5.77 -27.43 22.94
N SER A 181 4.59 -27.20 23.56
CA SER A 181 4.36 -27.37 25.00
C SER A 181 3.46 -28.55 25.34
N ASN A 182 3.56 -29.67 24.61
CA ASN A 182 2.98 -30.96 25.01
C ASN A 182 3.99 -32.08 24.83
#